data_16eb7fb19c999564ea3fa0a67722f3f5
#
_entry.id   16eb7fb19c999564ea3fa0a67722f3f5
#
_cell.length_a   1.000
_cell.length_b   1.000
_cell.length_c   1.000
_cell.angle_alpha   90.00
_cell.angle_beta   90.00
_cell.angle_gamma   90.00
#
_symmetry.space_group_name_H-M   'P 1'
#
loop_
_entity.id
_entity.type
_entity.pdbx_description
1 polymer ?
#
loop_
_entity_poly.entity_id
_entity_poly.type
_entity_poly.pdbx_seq_one_letter_code
_entity_poly.pdbx_strand_id
1 'polypeptide(L)'
;MDCCGGIDDHDDDCTDVKVKDSIDQETVEAAKALESENYSAGFVTDIEMDMAPKGLSEDTIRFISAKKEEPEWLLEWRLAAYKRWLTMEEPTWAMVDYPTIDYQDYYYYAAPKTGAKYESIDDVPKEILETYEKLGIPLREAEVLLGVEGAAESAAAARETPRVAVDAVFDSVSVATTFRKELEKAGVIFMSISEAVHEYPELVKKYLGTVVPQSDNFFATLNSAVFSDGTFVYVPKGVRCPMELSTYFRMNAENTGQFERTLIVCDEGAYVSYLEGCTAPMRDENQLHAAVVELVALEDAE
;
A
#
# COMPACT_ATOMS: atom_id res chain seq x y z
N MET A 1 25.08 0.30 76.84
CA MET A 1 23.88 -0.55 76.94
C MET A 1 23.50 -0.96 75.56
N ASP A 2 23.87 -2.20 75.37
CA ASP A 2 23.70 -2.95 74.07
C ASP A 2 22.27 -3.14 73.70
N CYS A 3 22.03 -3.18 72.45
CA CYS A 3 21.14 -4.14 71.81
C CYS A 3 21.50 -4.23 70.33
N CYS A 4 22.35 -5.18 70.05
CA CYS A 4 22.51 -5.77 68.73
C CYS A 4 21.27 -6.61 68.45
N GLY A 5 20.64 -6.42 67.28
CA GLY A 5 19.69 -7.32 66.69
C GLY A 5 20.09 -7.52 65.26
N GLY A 6 20.63 -8.70 64.96
CA GLY A 6 20.96 -9.12 63.61
C GLY A 6 19.72 -9.22 62.74
N ILE A 7 19.87 -8.85 61.53
CA ILE A 7 18.92 -9.15 60.46
C ILE A 7 19.65 -10.07 59.48
N ASP A 8 19.09 -11.25 59.34
CA ASP A 8 19.56 -12.33 58.50
C ASP A 8 19.64 -11.91 57.03
N ASP A 9 20.77 -12.26 56.42
CA ASP A 9 20.97 -12.30 54.98
C ASP A 9 19.92 -13.26 54.36
N HIS A 10 18.92 -12.71 53.74
CA HIS A 10 18.18 -13.43 52.71
C HIS A 10 18.85 -13.18 51.37
N ASP A 11 19.58 -14.19 50.92
CA ASP A 11 19.98 -14.38 49.54
C ASP A 11 18.72 -14.28 48.65
N ASP A 12 18.47 -13.12 48.09
CA ASP A 12 17.64 -12.99 46.91
C ASP A 12 18.46 -13.52 45.73
N ASP A 13 18.42 -14.83 45.59
CA ASP A 13 18.77 -15.53 44.35
C ASP A 13 17.81 -15.07 43.25
N CYS A 14 18.12 -13.89 42.70
CA CYS A 14 17.61 -13.49 41.38
C CYS A 14 18.23 -14.49 40.39
N THR A 15 17.62 -15.67 40.32
CA THR A 15 17.85 -16.59 39.23
C THR A 15 17.57 -15.81 37.92
N ASP A 16 18.65 -15.43 37.27
CA ASP A 16 18.67 -15.18 35.85
C ASP A 16 17.79 -16.23 35.16
N VAL A 17 16.56 -15.86 34.86
CA VAL A 17 15.74 -16.59 33.92
C VAL A 17 16.45 -16.36 32.60
N LYS A 18 17.45 -17.18 32.34
CA LYS A 18 17.89 -17.44 30.98
C LYS A 18 16.64 -17.92 30.27
N VAL A 19 15.99 -16.99 29.53
CA VAL A 19 15.15 -17.33 28.42
C VAL A 19 16.09 -18.01 27.44
N LYS A 20 16.37 -19.27 27.70
CA LYS A 20 17.11 -20.14 26.83
C LYS A 20 16.11 -20.54 25.75
N ASP A 21 16.31 -19.95 24.56
CA ASP A 21 16.15 -20.58 23.28
C ASP A 21 15.65 -22.02 23.33
N SER A 22 14.37 -22.17 23.47
CA SER A 22 13.70 -23.40 23.06
C SER A 22 12.63 -23.04 22.04
N ILE A 23 13.05 -22.35 20.97
CA ILE A 23 12.41 -22.60 19.69
C ILE A 23 12.77 -24.04 19.43
N ASP A 24 11.80 -24.94 19.57
CA ASP A 24 12.04 -26.35 19.35
C ASP A 24 12.49 -26.57 17.90
N GLN A 25 13.23 -27.64 17.65
CA GLN A 25 13.78 -27.94 16.32
C GLN A 25 12.67 -28.06 15.26
N GLU A 26 11.49 -28.46 15.68
CA GLU A 26 10.29 -28.58 14.86
C GLU A 26 9.77 -27.22 14.39
N THR A 27 9.80 -26.18 15.28
CA THR A 27 9.47 -24.79 14.92
C THR A 27 10.50 -24.19 13.96
N VAL A 28 11.78 -24.49 14.16
CA VAL A 28 12.87 -24.05 13.24
C VAL A 28 12.75 -24.74 11.89
N GLU A 29 12.43 -26.02 11.85
CA GLU A 29 12.21 -26.76 10.60
C GLU A 29 10.92 -26.31 9.89
N ALA A 30 9.86 -26.02 10.63
CA ALA A 30 8.63 -25.45 10.08
C ALA A 30 8.86 -24.03 9.51
N ALA A 31 9.62 -23.19 10.20
CA ALA A 31 10.01 -21.88 9.69
C ALA A 31 10.89 -22.00 8.42
N LYS A 32 11.85 -22.93 8.40
CA LYS A 32 12.66 -23.20 7.21
C LYS A 32 11.85 -23.82 6.06
N ALA A 33 10.84 -24.62 6.36
CA ALA A 33 9.92 -25.14 5.36
C ALA A 33 9.06 -24.04 4.75
N LEU A 34 8.59 -23.07 5.56
CA LEU A 34 7.90 -21.86 5.10
C LEU A 34 8.84 -20.96 4.27
N GLU A 35 10.10 -20.83 4.65
CA GLU A 35 11.11 -20.14 3.83
C GLU A 35 11.44 -20.88 2.52
N SER A 36 11.33 -22.21 2.51
CA SER A 36 11.60 -23.04 1.32
C SER A 36 10.37 -23.24 0.43
N GLU A 37 9.16 -22.97 0.90
CA GLU A 37 8.02 -22.77 0.00
C GLU A 37 8.33 -21.56 -0.86
N ASN A 38 8.63 -21.79 -2.13
CA ASN A 38 8.89 -20.75 -3.13
C ASN A 38 7.83 -19.68 -2.98
N TYR A 39 8.23 -18.48 -2.52
CA TYR A 39 7.36 -17.33 -2.47
C TYR A 39 6.76 -17.11 -3.87
N SER A 40 5.52 -17.52 -4.05
CA SER A 40 4.87 -17.61 -5.37
C SER A 40 4.78 -16.26 -6.06
N ALA A 41 4.80 -15.15 -5.30
CA ALA A 41 4.82 -13.79 -5.81
C ALA A 41 6.24 -13.25 -6.07
N GLY A 42 7.31 -14.04 -5.84
CA GLY A 42 8.71 -13.61 -5.98
C GLY A 42 9.23 -13.49 -7.41
N PHE A 43 8.40 -13.71 -8.44
CA PHE A 43 8.79 -13.59 -9.85
C PHE A 43 8.89 -12.12 -10.30
N VAL A 44 9.63 -11.88 -11.39
CA VAL A 44 9.77 -10.57 -12.05
C VAL A 44 8.93 -10.57 -13.32
N THR A 45 8.24 -9.46 -13.59
CA THR A 45 7.56 -9.21 -14.87
C THR A 45 8.52 -8.48 -15.79
N ASP A 46 8.84 -9.09 -16.94
CA ASP A 46 9.71 -8.48 -17.95
C ASP A 46 8.91 -7.50 -18.81
N ILE A 47 9.01 -6.22 -18.48
CA ILE A 47 8.35 -5.12 -19.18
C ILE A 47 9.24 -3.89 -19.18
N GLU A 48 9.22 -3.13 -20.28
CA GLU A 48 10.01 -1.92 -20.41
C GLU A 48 9.41 -0.79 -19.56
N MET A 49 10.24 -0.17 -18.71
CA MET A 49 9.82 0.83 -17.73
C MET A 49 10.29 2.23 -18.12
N ASP A 50 9.47 3.23 -17.85
CA ASP A 50 9.81 4.65 -17.80
C ASP A 50 10.10 5.03 -16.35
N MET A 51 11.31 5.50 -16.07
CA MET A 51 11.76 5.75 -14.70
C MET A 51 12.24 7.18 -14.55
N ALA A 52 11.98 7.78 -13.37
CA ALA A 52 12.62 9.03 -13.00
C ALA A 52 14.15 8.86 -12.91
N PRO A 53 14.94 9.92 -13.03
CA PRO A 53 16.34 9.88 -12.62
C PRO A 53 16.47 9.40 -11.16
N LYS A 54 17.58 8.69 -10.85
CA LYS A 54 17.88 8.25 -9.49
C LYS A 54 18.07 9.43 -8.55
N GLY A 55 17.64 9.25 -7.32
CA GLY A 55 17.82 10.19 -6.24
C GLY A 55 16.61 11.08 -5.94
N LEU A 56 16.61 11.59 -4.71
CA LEU A 56 15.55 12.43 -4.16
C LEU A 56 15.94 13.91 -4.25
N SER A 57 15.18 14.69 -5.01
CA SER A 57 15.40 16.11 -5.21
C SER A 57 14.09 16.84 -5.54
N GLU A 58 14.08 18.17 -5.55
CA GLU A 58 12.93 18.93 -6.06
C GLU A 58 12.62 18.58 -7.52
N ASP A 59 13.65 18.32 -8.35
CA ASP A 59 13.47 17.95 -9.76
C ASP A 59 12.77 16.59 -9.89
N THR A 60 13.12 15.62 -9.04
CA THR A 60 12.43 14.31 -8.96
C THR A 60 10.95 14.49 -8.62
N ILE A 61 10.63 15.34 -7.65
CA ILE A 61 9.24 15.62 -7.23
C ILE A 61 8.47 16.31 -8.37
N ARG A 62 9.07 17.29 -9.03
CA ARG A 62 8.48 17.95 -10.20
C ARG A 62 8.28 16.98 -11.36
N PHE A 63 9.21 16.04 -11.55
CA PHE A 63 9.05 14.98 -12.55
C PHE A 63 7.84 14.08 -12.25
N ILE A 64 7.67 13.63 -11.01
CA ILE A 64 6.50 12.83 -10.59
C ILE A 64 5.21 13.60 -10.87
N SER A 65 5.14 14.85 -10.39
CA SER A 65 3.97 15.71 -10.56
C SER A 65 3.64 15.96 -12.03
N ALA A 66 4.64 16.17 -12.87
CA ALA A 66 4.46 16.36 -14.31
C ALA A 66 3.98 15.07 -15.01
N LYS A 67 4.50 13.89 -14.62
CA LYS A 67 4.06 12.59 -15.16
C LYS A 67 2.60 12.27 -14.81
N LYS A 68 2.15 12.72 -13.65
CA LYS A 68 0.78 12.55 -13.15
C LYS A 68 -0.14 13.71 -13.56
N GLU A 69 0.39 14.71 -14.30
CA GLU A 69 -0.34 15.91 -14.72
C GLU A 69 -1.01 16.65 -13.54
N GLU A 70 -0.40 16.61 -12.36
CA GLU A 70 -0.99 17.09 -11.13
C GLU A 70 -1.26 18.60 -11.13
N PRO A 71 -2.36 19.05 -10.49
CA PRO A 71 -2.60 20.47 -10.31
C PRO A 71 -1.57 21.12 -9.39
N GLU A 72 -1.30 22.41 -9.60
CA GLU A 72 -0.27 23.19 -8.87
C GLU A 72 -0.34 23.03 -7.35
N TRP A 73 -1.55 23.00 -6.78
CA TRP A 73 -1.71 22.87 -5.32
C TRP A 73 -1.11 21.58 -4.76
N LEU A 74 -1.13 20.47 -5.53
CA LEU A 74 -0.56 19.20 -5.07
C LEU A 74 0.96 19.21 -5.21
N LEU A 75 1.49 19.81 -6.28
CA LEU A 75 2.93 20.03 -6.41
C LEU A 75 3.47 20.90 -5.26
N GLU A 76 2.80 22.00 -4.93
CA GLU A 76 3.17 22.85 -3.78
C GLU A 76 3.15 22.07 -2.47
N TRP A 77 2.14 21.22 -2.28
CA TRP A 77 1.99 20.36 -1.11
C TRP A 77 3.18 19.37 -1.01
N ARG A 78 3.57 18.73 -2.12
CA ARG A 78 4.74 17.82 -2.19
C ARG A 78 6.03 18.53 -1.86
N LEU A 79 6.27 19.68 -2.46
CA LEU A 79 7.48 20.47 -2.24
C LEU A 79 7.59 20.97 -0.80
N ALA A 80 6.46 21.31 -0.17
CA ALA A 80 6.43 21.65 1.25
C ALA A 80 6.81 20.45 2.12
N ALA A 81 6.31 19.26 1.81
CA ALA A 81 6.69 18.02 2.49
C ALA A 81 8.19 17.73 2.33
N TYR A 82 8.74 17.83 1.14
CA TYR A 82 10.16 17.63 0.90
C TYR A 82 11.05 18.59 1.69
N LYS A 83 10.73 19.89 1.68
CA LYS A 83 11.46 20.88 2.47
C LYS A 83 11.46 20.56 3.97
N ARG A 84 10.33 20.07 4.48
CA ARG A 84 10.21 19.62 5.86
C ARG A 84 11.07 18.38 6.10
N TRP A 85 10.98 17.38 5.21
CA TRP A 85 11.75 16.14 5.31
C TRP A 85 13.25 16.38 5.41
N LEU A 86 13.79 17.34 4.65
CA LEU A 86 15.21 17.74 4.71
C LEU A 86 15.65 18.27 6.11
N THR A 87 14.71 18.61 6.98
CA THR A 87 14.99 19.10 8.35
C THR A 87 14.71 18.05 9.41
N MET A 88 14.25 16.86 9.01
CA MET A 88 13.94 15.76 9.94
C MET A 88 15.10 14.79 10.03
N GLU A 89 15.13 14.07 11.14
CA GLU A 89 16.05 12.95 11.35
C GLU A 89 15.30 11.64 11.27
N GLU A 90 15.95 10.63 10.68
CA GLU A 90 15.41 9.28 10.63
C GLU A 90 15.24 8.72 12.04
N PRO A 91 14.09 8.10 12.38
CA PRO A 91 13.82 7.64 13.74
C PRO A 91 14.74 6.49 14.15
N THR A 92 15.32 6.57 15.34
CA THR A 92 16.22 5.55 15.91
C THR A 92 15.60 4.80 17.09
N TRP A 93 14.35 5.12 17.46
CA TRP A 93 13.67 4.54 18.62
C TRP A 93 13.10 3.14 18.37
N ALA A 94 12.90 2.75 17.11
CA ALA A 94 12.40 1.43 16.78
C ALA A 94 13.46 0.36 17.10
N MET A 95 13.03 -0.72 17.76
CA MET A 95 13.89 -1.87 18.08
C MET A 95 14.07 -2.80 16.88
N VAL A 96 14.52 -2.24 15.78
CA VAL A 96 14.80 -2.94 14.52
C VAL A 96 16.19 -2.58 14.07
N ASP A 97 16.88 -3.54 13.45
CA ASP A 97 18.20 -3.36 12.87
C ASP A 97 18.07 -3.52 11.34
N TYR A 98 18.44 -2.48 10.60
CA TYR A 98 18.41 -2.45 9.15
C TYR A 98 19.61 -1.64 8.61
N PRO A 99 20.06 -1.94 7.40
CA PRO A 99 21.14 -1.18 6.77
C PRO A 99 20.80 0.30 6.66
N THR A 100 21.82 1.17 6.74
CA THR A 100 21.64 2.60 6.47
C THR A 100 21.04 2.80 5.08
N ILE A 101 19.95 3.56 5.01
CA ILE A 101 19.26 3.84 3.76
C ILE A 101 19.96 5.00 3.04
N ASP A 102 20.41 4.77 1.82
CA ASP A 102 20.85 5.84 0.94
C ASP A 102 19.68 6.31 0.06
N TYR A 103 19.00 7.36 0.49
CA TYR A 103 17.85 7.93 -0.23
C TYR A 103 18.21 8.48 -1.62
N GLN A 104 19.49 8.58 -1.96
CA GLN A 104 19.92 8.99 -3.31
C GLN A 104 20.13 7.80 -4.25
N ASP A 105 20.08 6.56 -3.74
CA ASP A 105 20.28 5.34 -4.52
C ASP A 105 18.96 4.63 -4.95
N TYR A 106 17.83 5.33 -4.90
CA TYR A 106 16.53 4.82 -5.31
C TYR A 106 15.93 5.59 -6.48
N TYR A 107 15.09 4.90 -7.26
CA TYR A 107 14.16 5.51 -8.21
C TYR A 107 12.82 5.76 -7.50
N TYR A 108 12.31 6.97 -7.58
CA TYR A 108 11.07 7.39 -6.90
C TYR A 108 9.84 7.35 -7.80
N TYR A 109 10.00 6.93 -9.03
CA TYR A 109 8.93 6.72 -9.99
C TYR A 109 9.36 5.69 -11.02
N ALA A 110 8.49 4.71 -11.28
CA ALA A 110 8.61 3.73 -12.33
C ALA A 110 7.22 3.41 -12.89
N ALA A 111 7.06 3.41 -14.20
CA ALA A 111 5.81 3.07 -14.86
C ALA A 111 6.09 2.29 -16.15
N PRO A 112 5.21 1.38 -16.59
CA PRO A 112 5.32 0.74 -17.89
C PRO A 112 5.34 1.78 -19.02
N LYS A 113 6.26 1.66 -19.97
CA LYS A 113 6.37 2.60 -21.10
C LYS A 113 5.14 2.66 -22.00
N THR A 114 4.31 1.63 -21.97
CA THR A 114 3.12 1.48 -22.80
C THR A 114 1.96 2.40 -22.42
N GLY A 115 2.06 3.13 -21.31
CA GLY A 115 1.08 4.14 -20.91
C GLY A 115 0.94 4.24 -19.39
N ALA A 116 0.71 5.45 -18.91
CA ALA A 116 0.45 5.73 -17.50
C ALA A 116 -1.05 5.59 -17.13
N LYS A 117 -1.93 5.38 -18.12
CA LYS A 117 -3.36 5.22 -17.94
C LYS A 117 -3.92 4.32 -19.04
N TYR A 118 -4.68 3.32 -18.64
CA TYR A 118 -5.40 2.43 -19.54
C TYR A 118 -6.89 2.70 -19.43
N GLU A 119 -7.56 2.96 -20.57
CA GLU A 119 -9.00 3.24 -20.60
C GLU A 119 -9.84 1.96 -20.47
N SER A 120 -9.24 0.83 -20.88
CA SER A 120 -9.87 -0.49 -20.81
C SER A 120 -8.85 -1.54 -20.38
N ILE A 121 -9.31 -2.61 -19.75
CA ILE A 121 -8.49 -3.76 -19.42
C ILE A 121 -7.86 -4.40 -20.67
N ASP A 122 -8.50 -4.28 -21.82
CA ASP A 122 -7.98 -4.80 -23.09
C ASP A 122 -6.78 -4.01 -23.61
N ASP A 123 -6.54 -2.79 -23.09
CA ASP A 123 -5.39 -1.94 -23.41
C ASP A 123 -4.18 -2.25 -22.51
N VAL A 124 -4.40 -2.98 -21.40
CA VAL A 124 -3.33 -3.33 -20.45
C VAL A 124 -2.40 -4.37 -21.10
N PRO A 125 -1.07 -4.17 -21.02
CA PRO A 125 -0.11 -5.14 -21.53
C PRO A 125 -0.35 -6.55 -21.00
N LYS A 126 -0.21 -7.53 -21.88
CA LYS A 126 -0.47 -8.94 -21.56
C LYS A 126 0.41 -9.45 -20.41
N GLU A 127 1.65 -8.98 -20.34
CA GLU A 127 2.61 -9.32 -19.30
C GLU A 127 2.13 -8.87 -17.91
N ILE A 128 1.46 -7.73 -17.84
CA ILE A 128 0.85 -7.22 -16.61
C ILE A 128 -0.38 -8.05 -16.24
N LEU A 129 -1.26 -8.34 -17.19
CA LEU A 129 -2.45 -9.18 -16.95
C LEU A 129 -2.04 -10.57 -16.45
N GLU A 130 -1.06 -11.21 -17.10
CA GLU A 130 -0.51 -12.51 -16.67
C GLU A 130 0.13 -12.44 -15.28
N THR A 131 0.69 -11.30 -14.91
CA THR A 131 1.24 -11.06 -13.57
C THR A 131 0.14 -11.15 -12.52
N TYR A 132 -0.95 -10.41 -12.70
CA TYR A 132 -2.06 -10.44 -11.76
C TYR A 132 -2.78 -11.78 -11.73
N GLU A 133 -2.91 -12.45 -12.87
CA GLU A 133 -3.45 -13.82 -12.95
C GLU A 133 -2.60 -14.80 -12.12
N LYS A 134 -1.27 -14.78 -12.25
CA LYS A 134 -0.35 -15.60 -11.44
C LYS A 134 -0.43 -15.28 -9.93
N LEU A 135 -0.79 -14.04 -9.57
CA LEU A 135 -0.99 -13.61 -8.20
C LEU A 135 -2.40 -13.97 -7.67
N GLY A 136 -3.25 -14.54 -8.52
CA GLY A 136 -4.64 -14.87 -8.15
C GLY A 136 -5.54 -13.64 -8.01
N ILE A 137 -5.18 -12.51 -8.62
CA ILE A 137 -5.94 -11.26 -8.56
C ILE A 137 -6.79 -11.15 -9.83
N PRO A 138 -8.11 -11.28 -9.74
CA PRO A 138 -9.00 -11.23 -10.91
C PRO A 138 -9.21 -9.77 -11.35
N LEU A 139 -8.73 -9.42 -12.55
CA LEU A 139 -8.92 -8.09 -13.13
C LEU A 139 -10.13 -8.01 -14.07
N ARG A 140 -10.70 -9.14 -14.46
CA ARG A 140 -11.87 -9.17 -15.34
C ARG A 140 -13.14 -9.41 -14.54
N GLU A 141 -14.12 -8.52 -14.66
CA GLU A 141 -15.41 -8.63 -13.96
C GLU A 141 -16.13 -9.96 -14.24
N ALA A 142 -16.00 -10.50 -15.44
CA ALA A 142 -16.58 -11.80 -15.82
C ALA A 142 -15.87 -12.97 -15.09
N GLU A 143 -14.58 -12.88 -14.84
CA GLU A 143 -13.80 -13.91 -14.13
C GLU A 143 -14.07 -13.88 -12.61
N VAL A 144 -14.33 -12.70 -12.06
CA VAL A 144 -14.79 -12.55 -10.66
C VAL A 144 -16.14 -13.23 -10.45
N LEU A 145 -16.98 -13.29 -11.48
CA LEU A 145 -18.27 -14.00 -11.45
C LEU A 145 -18.16 -15.51 -11.69
N LEU A 146 -17.08 -15.97 -12.33
CA LEU A 146 -16.93 -17.34 -12.84
C LEU A 146 -15.84 -18.15 -12.16
N GLY A 147 -15.32 -17.75 -11.04
CA GLY A 147 -14.21 -18.38 -10.28
C GLY A 147 -14.25 -19.91 -10.09
N VAL A 148 -14.86 -20.64 -11.03
CA VAL A 148 -14.80 -22.12 -11.16
C VAL A 148 -15.00 -22.51 -12.64
N GLU A 149 -14.10 -23.29 -13.20
CA GLU A 149 -14.32 -24.05 -14.42
C GLU A 149 -15.53 -24.99 -14.27
N GLY A 150 -16.65 -24.70 -14.98
CA GLY A 150 -17.85 -25.54 -14.94
C GLY A 150 -19.16 -24.75 -14.97
N ALA A 151 -19.41 -24.00 -16.00
CA ALA A 151 -20.28 -22.84 -16.06
C ALA A 151 -21.81 -23.07 -16.08
N ALA A 152 -22.39 -24.24 -15.93
CA ALA A 152 -23.84 -24.42 -16.01
C ALA A 152 -24.56 -24.61 -14.66
N GLU A 153 -23.88 -25.08 -13.62
CA GLU A 153 -24.44 -25.22 -12.27
C GLU A 153 -24.09 -24.07 -11.32
N SER A 154 -23.16 -23.21 -11.71
CA SER A 154 -22.58 -22.18 -10.86
C SER A 154 -23.29 -20.82 -10.88
N ALA A 155 -24.25 -20.59 -11.75
CA ALA A 155 -25.03 -19.32 -11.75
C ALA A 155 -25.87 -19.12 -10.46
N ALA A 156 -26.15 -20.18 -9.72
CA ALA A 156 -26.80 -20.12 -8.42
C ALA A 156 -25.76 -19.92 -7.29
N ALA A 157 -24.57 -20.55 -7.41
CA ALA A 157 -23.47 -20.41 -6.45
C ALA A 157 -22.76 -19.05 -6.57
N ALA A 158 -22.68 -18.48 -7.77
CA ALA A 158 -22.14 -17.14 -8.02
C ALA A 158 -22.93 -16.01 -7.36
N ARG A 159 -24.15 -16.28 -6.88
CA ARG A 159 -24.94 -15.32 -6.09
C ARG A 159 -24.60 -15.30 -4.61
N GLU A 160 -23.81 -16.26 -4.13
CA GLU A 160 -23.41 -16.39 -2.71
C GLU A 160 -21.94 -16.03 -2.46
N THR A 161 -21.11 -15.88 -3.51
CA THR A 161 -19.73 -15.41 -3.33
C THR A 161 -19.71 -13.90 -3.14
N PRO A 162 -19.04 -13.39 -2.09
CA PRO A 162 -18.86 -11.96 -1.92
C PRO A 162 -18.20 -11.37 -3.17
N ARG A 163 -18.80 -10.32 -3.73
CA ARG A 163 -18.21 -9.60 -4.86
C ARG A 163 -17.19 -8.62 -4.32
N VAL A 164 -16.01 -8.60 -4.91
CA VAL A 164 -14.91 -7.73 -4.56
C VAL A 164 -14.54 -6.86 -5.75
N ALA A 165 -14.60 -5.54 -5.59
CA ALA A 165 -14.03 -4.63 -6.57
C ALA A 165 -12.53 -4.50 -6.30
N VAL A 166 -11.73 -4.60 -7.35
CA VAL A 166 -10.27 -4.57 -7.26
C VAL A 166 -9.71 -3.38 -8.01
N ASP A 167 -8.82 -2.62 -7.38
CA ASP A 167 -7.91 -1.69 -8.04
C ASP A 167 -6.50 -2.31 -8.05
N ALA A 168 -5.90 -2.43 -9.23
CA ALA A 168 -4.60 -3.04 -9.41
C ALA A 168 -3.57 -1.97 -9.76
N VAL A 169 -2.54 -1.84 -8.92
CA VAL A 169 -1.46 -0.86 -9.07
C VAL A 169 -0.15 -1.58 -9.37
N PHE A 170 0.48 -1.23 -10.48
CA PHE A 170 1.77 -1.76 -10.91
C PHE A 170 2.83 -0.66 -10.83
N ASP A 171 3.77 -0.81 -9.90
CA ASP A 171 4.74 0.23 -9.52
C ASP A 171 4.03 1.59 -9.23
N SER A 172 4.23 2.59 -10.06
CA SER A 172 3.71 3.95 -9.82
C SER A 172 2.38 4.26 -10.53
N VAL A 173 1.66 3.27 -11.07
CA VAL A 173 0.42 3.52 -11.83
C VAL A 173 -0.67 2.50 -11.55
N SER A 174 -1.92 2.96 -11.41
CA SER A 174 -3.10 2.08 -11.44
C SER A 174 -3.33 1.60 -12.87
N VAL A 175 -3.42 0.29 -13.05
CA VAL A 175 -3.57 -0.35 -14.38
C VAL A 175 -4.98 -0.80 -14.66
N ALA A 176 -5.78 -1.08 -13.64
CA ALA A 176 -7.19 -1.47 -13.81
C ALA A 176 -7.98 -1.30 -12.51
N THR A 177 -9.22 -0.82 -12.63
CA THR A 177 -10.20 -0.78 -11.53
C THR A 177 -11.49 -1.47 -11.99
N THR A 178 -11.89 -2.55 -11.29
CA THR A 178 -13.08 -3.33 -11.63
C THR A 178 -14.34 -2.75 -10.98
N PHE A 179 -15.53 -3.05 -11.53
CA PHE A 179 -16.85 -2.66 -11.01
C PHE A 179 -17.08 -1.15 -10.80
N ARG A 180 -16.24 -0.29 -11.35
CA ARG A 180 -16.33 1.16 -11.20
C ARG A 180 -17.75 1.71 -11.48
N LYS A 181 -18.34 1.33 -12.62
CA LYS A 181 -19.69 1.79 -13.03
C LYS A 181 -20.80 1.34 -12.08
N GLU A 182 -20.63 0.21 -11.43
CA GLU A 182 -21.60 -0.29 -10.45
C GLU A 182 -21.50 0.46 -9.14
N LEU A 183 -20.28 0.72 -8.65
CA LEU A 183 -20.02 1.54 -7.49
C LEU A 183 -20.52 2.98 -7.67
N GLU A 184 -20.27 3.58 -8.83
CA GLU A 184 -20.77 4.91 -9.21
C GLU A 184 -22.30 5.01 -9.13
N LYS A 185 -23.04 3.96 -9.53
CA LYS A 185 -24.52 3.93 -9.40
C LYS A 185 -24.99 3.97 -7.95
N ALA A 186 -24.19 3.45 -7.02
CA ALA A 186 -24.43 3.56 -5.59
C ALA A 186 -23.93 4.90 -5.01
N GLY A 187 -23.26 5.72 -5.80
CA GLY A 187 -22.62 6.97 -5.39
C GLY A 187 -21.25 6.77 -4.74
N VAL A 188 -20.73 5.53 -4.74
CA VAL A 188 -19.42 5.21 -4.18
C VAL A 188 -18.33 5.54 -5.19
N ILE A 189 -17.33 6.29 -4.75
CA ILE A 189 -16.13 6.58 -5.54
C ILE A 189 -15.06 5.56 -5.14
N PHE A 190 -14.50 4.85 -6.12
CA PHE A 190 -13.38 3.94 -5.96
C PHE A 190 -12.48 4.04 -7.19
N MET A 191 -11.31 4.63 -7.01
CA MET A 191 -10.35 4.89 -8.10
C MET A 191 -8.97 5.16 -7.54
N SER A 192 -7.98 5.32 -8.43
CA SER A 192 -6.65 5.76 -7.98
C SER A 192 -6.70 7.18 -7.41
N ILE A 193 -5.81 7.48 -6.45
CA ILE A 193 -5.67 8.84 -5.89
C ILE A 193 -5.25 9.83 -6.97
N SER A 194 -4.42 9.39 -7.93
CA SER A 194 -3.98 10.20 -9.07
C SER A 194 -5.15 10.66 -9.94
N GLU A 195 -6.15 9.81 -10.14
CA GLU A 195 -7.38 10.13 -10.86
C GLU A 195 -8.30 11.03 -10.04
N ALA A 196 -8.47 10.71 -8.75
CA ALA A 196 -9.32 11.47 -7.84
C ALA A 196 -8.87 12.94 -7.66
N VAL A 197 -7.58 13.21 -7.73
CA VAL A 197 -7.02 14.56 -7.70
C VAL A 197 -7.56 15.45 -8.83
N HIS A 198 -7.88 14.85 -9.98
CA HIS A 198 -8.45 15.54 -11.14
C HIS A 198 -9.97 15.57 -11.13
N GLU A 199 -10.61 14.43 -10.83
CA GLU A 199 -12.07 14.31 -10.92
C GLU A 199 -12.79 14.87 -9.68
N TYR A 200 -12.16 14.76 -8.50
CA TYR A 200 -12.74 15.17 -7.22
C TYR A 200 -11.79 16.03 -6.38
N PRO A 201 -11.16 17.09 -6.95
CA PRO A 201 -10.12 17.87 -6.27
C PRO A 201 -10.55 18.45 -4.93
N GLU A 202 -11.81 18.85 -4.79
CA GLU A 202 -12.31 19.45 -3.54
C GLU A 202 -12.43 18.42 -2.41
N LEU A 203 -12.80 17.15 -2.72
CA LEU A 203 -12.82 16.09 -1.73
C LEU A 203 -11.41 15.72 -1.30
N VAL A 204 -10.50 15.56 -2.27
CA VAL A 204 -9.10 15.23 -1.96
C VAL A 204 -8.47 16.33 -1.12
N LYS A 205 -8.59 17.61 -1.51
CA LYS A 205 -8.09 18.75 -0.72
C LYS A 205 -8.65 18.82 0.69
N LYS A 206 -9.92 18.47 0.85
CA LYS A 206 -10.59 18.51 2.15
C LYS A 206 -10.01 17.52 3.15
N TYR A 207 -9.59 16.34 2.68
CA TYR A 207 -9.26 15.23 3.57
C TYR A 207 -7.78 14.80 3.53
N LEU A 208 -7.08 15.00 2.41
CA LEU A 208 -5.67 14.61 2.27
C LEU A 208 -4.79 15.28 3.32
N GLY A 209 -4.04 14.48 4.08
CA GLY A 209 -3.15 14.98 5.13
C GLY A 209 -3.84 15.48 6.39
N THR A 210 -5.14 15.18 6.57
CA THR A 210 -5.87 15.58 7.79
C THR A 210 -5.72 14.57 8.92
N VAL A 211 -5.51 13.29 8.59
CA VAL A 211 -5.27 12.21 9.55
C VAL A 211 -3.78 11.97 9.72
N VAL A 212 -3.04 11.86 8.62
CA VAL A 212 -1.59 11.73 8.60
C VAL A 212 -1.00 12.98 7.93
N PRO A 213 -0.74 14.05 8.69
CA PRO A 213 -0.21 15.29 8.13
C PRO A 213 1.23 15.13 7.62
N GLN A 214 1.67 16.06 6.78
CA GLN A 214 3.05 16.10 6.26
C GLN A 214 4.13 16.18 7.37
N SER A 215 3.74 16.41 8.60
CA SER A 215 4.64 16.56 9.76
C SER A 215 4.57 15.40 10.73
N ASP A 216 3.84 14.33 10.39
CA ASP A 216 3.59 13.24 11.31
C ASP A 216 4.90 12.55 11.73
N ASN A 217 5.60 11.96 10.79
CA ASN A 217 6.90 11.32 11.02
C ASN A 217 7.75 11.37 9.75
N PHE A 218 9.02 10.98 9.88
CA PHE A 218 10.01 10.99 8.81
C PHE A 218 9.55 10.27 7.53
N PHE A 219 9.03 9.04 7.65
CA PHE A 219 8.60 8.24 6.50
C PHE A 219 7.27 8.70 5.91
N ALA A 220 6.33 9.15 6.73
CA ALA A 220 5.08 9.75 6.25
C ALA A 220 5.32 11.08 5.53
N THR A 221 6.30 11.86 5.98
CA THR A 221 6.73 13.09 5.32
C THR A 221 7.40 12.79 3.99
N LEU A 222 8.26 11.77 3.94
CA LEU A 222 8.85 11.28 2.68
C LEU A 222 7.76 10.80 1.72
N ASN A 223 6.83 9.96 2.18
CA ASN A 223 5.66 9.55 1.39
C ASN A 223 4.92 10.75 0.83
N SER A 224 4.63 11.76 1.66
CA SER A 224 3.95 12.97 1.22
C SER A 224 4.67 13.69 0.07
N ALA A 225 6.00 13.66 0.03
CA ALA A 225 6.76 14.27 -1.04
C ALA A 225 6.73 13.48 -2.36
N VAL A 226 6.74 12.13 -2.28
CA VAL A 226 7.03 11.28 -3.43
C VAL A 226 5.98 10.20 -3.75
N PHE A 227 4.85 10.13 -3.04
CA PHE A 227 3.85 9.12 -3.37
C PHE A 227 3.47 9.20 -4.86
N SER A 228 3.42 8.05 -5.51
CA SER A 228 3.21 7.98 -6.96
C SER A 228 1.81 7.51 -7.33
N ASP A 229 1.20 6.69 -6.48
CA ASP A 229 -0.21 6.33 -6.55
C ASP A 229 -0.75 5.91 -5.18
N GLY A 230 -1.93 5.35 -5.17
CA GLY A 230 -2.69 4.90 -4.03
C GLY A 230 -4.17 4.89 -4.36
N THR A 231 -5.00 4.62 -3.39
CA THR A 231 -6.44 4.49 -3.60
C THR A 231 -7.20 5.66 -2.99
N PHE A 232 -8.22 6.11 -3.71
CA PHE A 232 -9.22 7.03 -3.18
C PHE A 232 -10.57 6.33 -3.09
N VAL A 233 -11.15 6.32 -1.89
CA VAL A 233 -12.49 5.83 -1.61
C VAL A 233 -13.31 6.93 -0.96
N TYR A 234 -14.51 7.18 -1.48
CA TYR A 234 -15.51 8.00 -0.81
C TYR A 234 -16.87 7.29 -0.84
N VAL A 235 -17.43 7.05 0.34
CA VAL A 235 -18.76 6.47 0.50
C VAL A 235 -19.70 7.55 1.05
N PRO A 236 -20.74 7.96 0.29
CA PRO A 236 -21.63 9.03 0.68
C PRO A 236 -22.46 8.70 1.93
N LYS A 237 -22.95 9.72 2.58
CA LYS A 237 -23.80 9.66 3.78
C LYS A 237 -24.91 8.62 3.65
N GLY A 238 -24.96 7.69 4.62
CA GLY A 238 -25.99 6.64 4.73
C GLY A 238 -25.90 5.55 3.66
N VAL A 239 -24.88 5.55 2.83
CA VAL A 239 -24.68 4.52 1.80
C VAL A 239 -23.89 3.34 2.38
N ARG A 240 -24.41 2.14 2.17
CA ARG A 240 -23.67 0.91 2.41
C ARG A 240 -23.02 0.46 1.10
N CYS A 241 -21.70 0.40 1.07
CA CYS A 241 -20.97 -0.04 -0.12
C CYS A 241 -21.48 -1.44 -0.54
N PRO A 242 -21.89 -1.63 -1.82
CA PRO A 242 -22.56 -2.86 -2.24
C PRO A 242 -21.65 -4.08 -2.34
N MET A 243 -20.35 -3.88 -2.24
CA MET A 243 -19.34 -4.95 -2.31
C MET A 243 -18.09 -4.59 -1.51
N GLU A 244 -17.25 -5.56 -1.25
CA GLU A 244 -15.93 -5.31 -0.66
C GLU A 244 -15.02 -4.63 -1.69
N LEU A 245 -14.15 -3.76 -1.22
CA LEU A 245 -13.14 -3.08 -2.05
C LEU A 245 -11.77 -3.63 -1.70
N SER A 246 -10.92 -3.80 -2.71
CA SER A 246 -9.54 -4.24 -2.51
C SER A 246 -8.61 -3.50 -3.44
N THR A 247 -7.46 -3.07 -2.93
CA THR A 247 -6.36 -2.59 -3.78
C THR A 247 -5.17 -3.52 -3.65
N TYR A 248 -4.56 -3.81 -4.78
CA TYR A 248 -3.40 -4.67 -4.83
C TYR A 248 -2.23 -3.97 -5.51
N PHE A 249 -1.16 -3.76 -4.73
CA PHE A 249 0.08 -3.14 -5.19
C PHE A 249 1.09 -4.20 -5.60
N ARG A 250 1.63 -4.08 -6.80
CA ARG A 250 2.74 -4.89 -7.30
C ARG A 250 3.96 -4.02 -7.52
N MET A 251 4.97 -4.17 -6.67
CA MET A 251 6.31 -3.66 -6.93
C MET A 251 7.01 -4.57 -7.92
N ASN A 252 7.56 -4.05 -9.00
CA ASN A 252 8.23 -4.85 -10.01
C ASN A 252 9.61 -4.30 -10.40
N ALA A 253 9.77 -2.99 -10.48
CA ALA A 253 11.01 -2.36 -10.92
C ALA A 253 12.13 -2.47 -9.87
N GLU A 254 13.38 -2.60 -10.34
CA GLU A 254 14.59 -2.72 -9.50
C GLU A 254 14.98 -1.39 -8.87
N ASN A 255 15.50 -1.44 -7.63
CA ASN A 255 15.98 -0.27 -6.89
C ASN A 255 14.96 0.88 -6.82
N THR A 256 13.66 0.55 -6.86
CA THR A 256 12.58 1.53 -6.72
C THR A 256 12.13 1.66 -5.28
N GLY A 257 11.79 2.89 -4.90
CA GLY A 257 10.95 3.14 -3.75
C GLY A 257 9.48 3.06 -4.16
N GLN A 258 8.67 2.35 -3.40
CA GLN A 258 7.22 2.29 -3.55
C GLN A 258 6.56 3.12 -2.45
N PHE A 259 5.78 4.11 -2.87
CA PHE A 259 5.15 5.07 -1.96
C PHE A 259 3.68 5.23 -2.34
N GLU A 260 2.83 4.48 -1.65
CA GLU A 260 1.38 4.58 -1.84
C GLU A 260 0.78 5.55 -0.82
N ARG A 261 -0.25 6.27 -1.25
CA ARG A 261 -1.07 7.08 -0.36
C ARG A 261 -2.54 6.82 -0.60
N THR A 262 -3.12 6.05 0.29
CA THR A 262 -4.53 5.67 0.26
C THR A 262 -5.34 6.62 1.15
N LEU A 263 -6.46 7.12 0.63
CA LEU A 263 -7.40 7.97 1.35
C LEU A 263 -8.81 7.38 1.29
N ILE A 264 -9.34 6.95 2.43
CA ILE A 264 -10.66 6.36 2.56
C ILE A 264 -11.54 7.28 3.41
N VAL A 265 -12.62 7.75 2.84
CA VAL A 265 -13.61 8.60 3.51
C VAL A 265 -14.96 7.90 3.53
N CYS A 266 -15.43 7.57 4.72
CA CYS A 266 -16.74 7.03 4.99
C CYS A 266 -17.59 8.12 5.65
N ASP A 267 -18.59 8.65 4.92
CA ASP A 267 -19.43 9.75 5.39
C ASP A 267 -20.42 9.28 6.46
N GLU A 268 -21.17 10.17 7.08
CA GLU A 268 -22.07 9.89 8.21
C GLU A 268 -22.98 8.68 7.94
N GLY A 269 -22.94 7.67 8.82
CA GLY A 269 -23.75 6.46 8.73
C GLY A 269 -23.47 5.59 7.51
N ALA A 270 -22.36 5.79 6.82
CA ALA A 270 -21.93 4.98 5.68
C ALA A 270 -21.14 3.74 6.14
N TYR A 271 -21.00 2.76 5.23
CA TYR A 271 -20.27 1.52 5.48
C TYR A 271 -19.38 1.16 4.30
N VAL A 272 -18.14 0.74 4.59
CA VAL A 272 -17.23 0.14 3.62
C VAL A 272 -16.34 -0.93 4.26
N SER A 273 -16.07 -2.00 3.51
CA SER A 273 -15.01 -2.97 3.82
C SER A 273 -13.91 -2.80 2.78
N TYR A 274 -12.68 -2.63 3.23
CA TYR A 274 -11.52 -2.40 2.37
C TYR A 274 -10.35 -3.27 2.78
N LEU A 275 -9.70 -3.89 1.79
CA LEU A 275 -8.49 -4.69 1.95
C LEU A 275 -7.39 -4.14 1.04
N GLU A 276 -6.20 -3.94 1.58
CA GLU A 276 -5.02 -3.55 0.82
C GLU A 276 -3.94 -4.62 0.94
N GLY A 277 -3.33 -4.96 -0.18
CA GLY A 277 -2.25 -5.92 -0.25
C GLY A 277 -1.11 -5.46 -1.15
N CYS A 278 0.12 -5.88 -0.82
CA CYS A 278 1.31 -5.55 -1.57
C CYS A 278 2.18 -6.79 -1.77
N THR A 279 2.80 -6.92 -2.95
CA THR A 279 3.83 -7.91 -3.22
C THR A 279 5.00 -7.29 -3.99
N ALA A 280 6.18 -7.89 -3.80
CA ALA A 280 7.40 -7.52 -4.49
C ALA A 280 8.12 -8.77 -5.00
N PRO A 281 8.93 -8.70 -6.08
CA PRO A 281 9.83 -9.76 -6.46
C PRO A 281 10.84 -10.07 -5.36
N MET A 282 11.30 -11.31 -5.30
CA MET A 282 12.40 -11.70 -4.45
C MET A 282 13.72 -11.36 -5.16
N ARG A 283 14.46 -10.39 -4.63
CA ARG A 283 15.74 -9.91 -5.18
C ARG A 283 16.77 -9.75 -4.07
N ASP A 284 18.05 -9.82 -4.40
CA ASP A 284 19.18 -9.53 -3.48
C ASP A 284 19.46 -8.01 -3.36
N GLU A 285 18.43 -7.18 -3.50
CA GLU A 285 18.53 -5.72 -3.52
C GLU A 285 17.63 -5.09 -2.47
N ASN A 286 18.03 -3.92 -1.98
CA ASN A 286 17.23 -3.16 -1.04
C ASN A 286 16.00 -2.59 -1.74
N GLN A 287 14.84 -2.77 -1.12
CA GLN A 287 13.58 -2.17 -1.53
C GLN A 287 13.09 -1.25 -0.42
N LEU A 288 12.69 -0.03 -0.78
CA LEU A 288 12.11 0.93 0.17
C LEU A 288 10.61 1.05 -0.09
N HIS A 289 9.82 0.61 0.88
CA HIS A 289 8.37 0.72 0.82
C HIS A 289 7.85 1.53 2.00
N ALA A 290 7.17 2.63 1.72
CA ALA A 290 6.57 3.49 2.74
C ALA A 290 5.16 3.91 2.31
N ALA A 291 4.16 3.14 2.74
CA ALA A 291 2.75 3.41 2.52
C ALA A 291 2.17 4.33 3.60
N VAL A 292 1.17 5.12 3.22
CA VAL A 292 0.33 5.89 4.15
C VAL A 292 -1.13 5.63 3.82
N VAL A 293 -1.90 5.20 4.82
CA VAL A 293 -3.35 5.03 4.72
C VAL A 293 -4.05 5.98 5.67
N GLU A 294 -4.89 6.86 5.13
CA GLU A 294 -5.70 7.79 5.90
C GLU A 294 -7.16 7.31 5.91
N LEU A 295 -7.70 7.05 7.10
CA LEU A 295 -9.07 6.62 7.30
C LEU A 295 -9.87 7.73 7.97
N VAL A 296 -10.92 8.21 7.30
CA VAL A 296 -11.85 9.21 7.82
C VAL A 296 -13.22 8.56 7.95
N ALA A 297 -13.61 8.21 9.17
CA ALA A 297 -14.96 7.76 9.50
C ALA A 297 -15.71 8.89 10.19
N LEU A 298 -16.78 9.38 9.59
CA LEU A 298 -17.64 10.41 10.19
C LEU A 298 -18.65 9.77 11.15
N GLU A 299 -19.57 10.55 11.72
CA GLU A 299 -20.50 10.08 12.75
C GLU A 299 -21.26 8.82 12.28
N ASP A 300 -21.29 7.76 13.13
CA ASP A 300 -21.96 6.48 12.86
C ASP A 300 -21.47 5.73 11.59
N ALA A 301 -20.32 6.09 11.02
CA ALA A 301 -19.71 5.33 9.91
C ALA A 301 -19.00 4.08 10.40
N GLU A 302 -19.03 3.01 9.58
CA GLU A 302 -18.43 1.70 9.86
C GLU A 302 -17.44 1.28 8.77
#